data_55e9ff5cedd21e7f8b4edf5973d80c8d
#
_entry.id   55e9ff5cedd21e7f8b4edf5973d80c8d
#
_cell.length_a   1.000
_cell.length_b   1.000
_cell.length_c   1.000
_cell.angle_alpha   90.00
_cell.angle_beta   90.00
_cell.angle_gamma   90.00
#
_symmetry.space_group_name_H-M   'P 1'
#
loop_
_entity.id
_entity.type
_entity.pdbx_description
1 polymer ?
#
loop_
_entity_poly.entity_id
_entity_poly.type
_entity_poly.pdbx_seq_one_letter_code
_entity_poly.pdbx_strand_id
1 'polypeptide(L)'
;MNMEFDEIRPYHDEELPQIYEELIADPAFQQVASAVFPEVPFEALAQKMRTCKTKLEFQKAFCYTILKRFAKDTTQGVTLDLTAQTDKTSAYTYISNHRDIILDSGFLSVELIDKGMDTVEIAIGDNLLIYPLSLIHI
;
A
#
# COMPACT_ATOMS: atom_id res chain seq x y z
N MET A 1 25.35 -9.01 7.42
CA MET A 1 25.49 -9.59 6.07
C MET A 1 24.89 -8.57 5.10
N ASN A 2 25.72 -7.85 4.36
CA ASN A 2 25.21 -6.99 3.29
C ASN A 2 24.61 -7.90 2.23
N MET A 3 23.29 -7.93 2.17
CA MET A 3 22.62 -8.60 1.08
C MET A 3 22.61 -7.66 -0.12
N GLU A 4 22.90 -8.20 -1.29
CA GLU A 4 22.98 -7.49 -2.58
C GLU A 4 21.70 -6.68 -2.92
N PHE A 5 20.61 -6.91 -2.17
CA PHE A 5 19.30 -6.32 -2.39
C PHE A 5 18.78 -5.44 -1.22
N ASP A 6 19.64 -5.08 -0.27
CA ASP A 6 19.23 -4.24 0.89
C ASP A 6 18.70 -2.85 0.46
N GLU A 7 19.17 -2.34 -0.68
CA GLU A 7 18.75 -1.03 -1.19
C GLU A 7 17.34 -1.03 -1.81
N ILE A 8 16.82 -2.20 -2.15
CA ILE A 8 15.53 -2.34 -2.83
C ILE A 8 14.54 -3.23 -2.07
N ARG A 9 14.85 -3.63 -0.86
CA ARG A 9 13.92 -4.37 -0.01
C ARG A 9 12.81 -3.48 0.53
N PRO A 10 11.65 -4.04 0.89
CA PRO A 10 10.66 -3.33 1.68
C PRO A 10 11.25 -2.83 3.00
N TYR A 11 10.77 -1.70 3.50
CA TYR A 11 11.17 -1.22 4.83
C TYR A 11 10.72 -2.19 5.92
N HIS A 12 11.53 -2.32 6.96
CA HIS A 12 11.09 -2.92 8.22
C HIS A 12 10.22 -1.92 9.00
N ASP A 13 9.33 -2.44 9.84
CA ASP A 13 8.38 -1.60 10.58
C ASP A 13 9.11 -0.61 11.52
N GLU A 14 10.29 -0.96 12.01
CA GLU A 14 11.12 -0.12 12.86
C GLU A 14 11.69 1.11 12.13
N GLU A 15 11.78 1.07 10.80
CA GLU A 15 12.28 2.18 9.97
C GLU A 15 11.19 3.21 9.67
N LEU A 16 9.92 2.83 9.80
CA LEU A 16 8.78 3.67 9.42
C LEU A 16 8.75 5.06 10.06
N PRO A 17 9.08 5.24 11.36
CA PRO A 17 9.06 6.56 11.96
C PRO A 17 9.97 7.56 11.25
N GLN A 18 11.18 7.14 10.87
CA GLN A 18 12.12 7.99 10.13
C GLN A 18 11.59 8.27 8.71
N ILE A 19 11.11 7.26 8.02
CA ILE A 19 10.59 7.37 6.65
C ILE A 19 9.36 8.31 6.62
N TYR A 20 8.50 8.26 7.63
CA TYR A 20 7.38 9.19 7.71
C TYR A 20 7.83 10.65 7.83
N GLU A 21 8.85 10.95 8.65
CA GLU A 21 9.35 12.31 8.77
C GLU A 21 10.00 12.80 7.46
N GLU A 22 10.69 11.93 6.74
CA GLU A 22 11.23 12.24 5.41
C GLU A 22 10.12 12.57 4.40
N LEU A 23 9.07 11.75 4.34
CA LEU A 23 7.90 11.96 3.47
C LEU A 23 7.13 13.23 3.87
N ILE A 24 6.92 13.45 5.17
CA ILE A 24 6.20 14.63 5.68
C ILE A 24 6.97 15.92 5.33
N ALA A 25 8.28 15.89 5.32
CA ALA A 25 9.12 17.02 4.95
C ALA A 25 9.22 17.25 3.44
N ASP A 26 8.82 16.28 2.60
CA ASP A 26 8.90 16.39 1.14
C ASP A 26 7.73 17.21 0.58
N PRO A 27 7.98 18.39 -0.05
CA PRO A 27 6.91 19.22 -0.63
C PRO A 27 6.12 18.51 -1.73
N ALA A 28 6.75 17.62 -2.50
CA ALA A 28 6.07 16.86 -3.55
C ALA A 28 5.08 15.87 -2.94
N PHE A 29 5.46 15.18 -1.89
CA PHE A 29 4.56 14.30 -1.13
C PHE A 29 3.41 15.08 -0.51
N GLN A 30 3.66 16.24 0.10
CA GLN A 30 2.63 17.10 0.69
C GLN A 30 1.59 17.52 -0.37
N GLN A 31 2.04 17.89 -1.56
CA GLN A 31 1.15 18.26 -2.65
C GLN A 31 0.27 17.09 -3.11
N VAL A 32 0.87 15.93 -3.31
CA VAL A 32 0.13 14.72 -3.72
C VAL A 32 -0.86 14.27 -2.64
N ALA A 33 -0.43 14.21 -1.39
CA ALA A 33 -1.28 13.80 -0.28
C ALA A 33 -2.47 14.73 -0.10
N SER A 34 -2.26 16.05 -0.23
CA SER A 34 -3.32 17.06 -0.17
C SER A 34 -4.29 16.98 -1.35
N ALA A 35 -3.81 16.59 -2.54
CA ALA A 35 -4.66 16.38 -3.71
C ALA A 35 -5.51 15.10 -3.57
N VAL A 36 -4.94 14.05 -2.98
CA VAL A 36 -5.62 12.76 -2.78
C VAL A 36 -6.65 12.84 -1.63
N PHE A 37 -6.35 13.63 -0.59
CA PHE A 37 -7.24 13.85 0.57
C PHE A 37 -7.60 15.33 0.74
N PRO A 38 -8.34 15.94 -0.21
CA PRO A 38 -8.56 17.39 -0.22
C PRO A 38 -9.36 17.89 0.99
N GLU A 39 -10.10 17.04 1.65
CA GLU A 39 -10.95 17.40 2.80
C GLU A 39 -10.20 17.26 4.14
N VAL A 40 -8.97 16.73 4.12
CA VAL A 40 -8.17 16.49 5.33
C VAL A 40 -6.96 17.40 5.34
N PRO A 41 -6.76 18.27 6.35
CA PRO A 41 -5.53 19.05 6.46
C PRO A 41 -4.29 18.14 6.47
N PHE A 42 -3.22 18.56 5.77
CA PHE A 42 -2.01 17.75 5.67
C PHE A 42 -1.43 17.38 7.04
N GLU A 43 -1.47 18.30 8.02
CA GLU A 43 -1.01 18.02 9.37
C GLU A 43 -1.77 16.86 10.04
N ALA A 44 -3.06 16.74 9.78
CA ALA A 44 -3.86 15.61 10.28
C ALA A 44 -3.45 14.28 9.61
N LEU A 45 -3.13 14.32 8.31
CA LEU A 45 -2.57 13.15 7.62
C LEU A 45 -1.21 12.76 8.20
N ALA A 46 -0.32 13.74 8.43
CA ALA A 46 0.99 13.52 9.04
C ALA A 46 0.86 12.91 10.44
N GLN A 47 -0.05 13.43 11.28
CA GLN A 47 -0.31 12.84 12.59
C GLN A 47 -0.82 11.40 12.49
N LYS A 48 -1.71 11.13 11.54
CA LYS A 48 -2.20 9.78 11.30
C LYS A 48 -1.10 8.83 10.86
N MET A 49 -0.19 9.27 9.97
CA MET A 49 0.98 8.48 9.56
C MET A 49 1.82 8.08 10.78
N ARG A 50 2.13 9.03 11.67
CA ARG A 50 2.91 8.78 12.90
C ARG A 50 2.27 7.76 13.84
N THR A 51 0.96 7.53 13.75
CA THR A 51 0.28 6.51 14.56
C THR A 51 0.41 5.10 13.99
N CYS A 52 0.72 4.95 12.70
CA CYS A 52 0.88 3.65 12.07
C CYS A 52 2.23 3.04 12.47
N LYS A 53 2.22 1.90 13.13
CA LYS A 53 3.42 1.22 13.63
C LYS A 53 3.94 0.15 12.68
N THR A 54 3.09 -0.34 11.78
CA THR A 54 3.42 -1.36 10.80
C THR A 54 3.03 -0.90 9.40
N LYS A 55 3.67 -1.49 8.39
CA LYS A 55 3.30 -1.29 6.98
C LYS A 55 1.82 -1.60 6.75
N LEU A 56 1.33 -2.68 7.33
CA LEU A 56 -0.06 -3.10 7.19
C LEU A 56 -1.04 -2.05 7.76
N GLU A 57 -0.72 -1.45 8.92
CA GLU A 57 -1.52 -0.35 9.48
C GLU A 57 -1.55 0.87 8.55
N PHE A 58 -0.40 1.23 7.96
CA PHE A 58 -0.32 2.30 6.98
C PHE A 58 -1.15 1.99 5.73
N GLN A 59 -1.00 0.79 5.18
CA GLN A 59 -1.76 0.35 4.01
C GLN A 59 -3.27 0.40 4.28
N LYS A 60 -3.73 -0.08 5.43
CA LYS A 60 -5.15 -0.03 5.83
C LYS A 60 -5.64 1.41 6.05
N ALA A 61 -4.82 2.28 6.62
CA ALA A 61 -5.23 3.65 6.91
C ALA A 61 -5.30 4.54 5.67
N PHE A 62 -4.40 4.35 4.71
CA PHE A 62 -4.26 5.23 3.53
C PHE A 62 -4.57 4.51 2.22
N CYS A 63 -3.81 3.49 1.86
CA CYS A 63 -3.93 2.83 0.57
C CYS A 63 -5.32 2.19 0.37
N TYR A 64 -5.82 1.49 1.37
CA TYR A 64 -7.16 0.90 1.33
C TYR A 64 -8.24 1.95 1.09
N THR A 65 -8.19 3.06 1.82
CA THR A 65 -9.19 4.14 1.69
C THR A 65 -9.19 4.76 0.30
N ILE A 66 -8.00 5.02 -0.27
CA ILE A 66 -7.83 5.57 -1.61
C ILE A 66 -8.39 4.60 -2.65
N LEU A 67 -7.96 3.34 -2.60
CA LEU A 67 -8.32 2.32 -3.58
C LEU A 67 -9.81 1.96 -3.52
N LYS A 68 -10.40 1.91 -2.32
CA LYS A 68 -11.85 1.70 -2.15
C LYS A 68 -12.66 2.82 -2.80
N ARG A 69 -12.27 4.07 -2.55
CA ARG A 69 -12.90 5.22 -3.19
C ARG A 69 -12.74 5.16 -4.70
N PHE A 70 -11.53 4.89 -5.17
CA PHE A 70 -11.25 4.78 -6.60
C PHE A 70 -12.09 3.68 -7.27
N ALA A 71 -12.15 2.48 -6.68
CA ALA A 71 -12.97 1.38 -7.18
C ALA A 71 -14.45 1.78 -7.28
N LYS A 72 -14.98 2.44 -6.24
CA LYS A 72 -16.37 2.92 -6.22
C LYS A 72 -16.66 3.93 -7.32
N ASP A 73 -15.73 4.87 -7.57
CA ASP A 73 -15.96 6.00 -8.46
C ASP A 73 -15.70 5.67 -9.94
N THR A 74 -14.87 4.65 -10.22
CA THR A 74 -14.41 4.36 -11.59
C THR A 74 -14.79 2.99 -12.12
N THR A 75 -15.38 2.12 -11.30
CA THR A 75 -15.78 0.77 -11.71
C THR A 75 -17.25 0.48 -11.39
N GLN A 76 -17.78 -0.57 -11.97
CA GLN A 76 -19.11 -1.12 -11.62
C GLN A 76 -19.05 -2.05 -10.40
N GLY A 77 -17.89 -2.22 -9.82
CA GLY A 77 -17.59 -3.08 -8.69
C GLY A 77 -16.41 -3.99 -8.95
N VAL A 78 -15.74 -4.39 -7.88
CA VAL A 78 -14.66 -5.37 -7.87
C VAL A 78 -15.10 -6.51 -6.98
N THR A 79 -14.91 -7.74 -7.42
CA THR A 79 -15.27 -8.94 -6.65
C THR A 79 -14.12 -9.91 -6.60
N LEU A 80 -13.95 -10.57 -5.47
CA LEU A 80 -12.98 -11.63 -5.26
C LEU A 80 -13.71 -12.93 -4.90
N ASP A 81 -13.55 -13.94 -5.75
CA ASP A 81 -14.03 -15.30 -5.47
C ASP A 81 -12.88 -16.14 -4.88
N LEU A 82 -13.05 -16.56 -3.64
CA LEU A 82 -12.11 -17.40 -2.90
C LEU A 82 -12.57 -18.86 -2.78
N THR A 83 -13.50 -19.31 -3.59
CA THR A 83 -14.06 -20.67 -3.48
C THR A 83 -13.00 -21.77 -3.62
N ALA A 84 -11.95 -21.53 -4.40
CA ALA A 84 -10.81 -22.43 -4.54
C ALA A 84 -9.79 -22.34 -3.40
N GLN A 85 -9.87 -21.30 -2.56
CA GLN A 85 -8.96 -21.05 -1.44
C GLN A 85 -9.65 -21.44 -0.14
N THR A 86 -9.39 -22.64 0.33
CA THR A 86 -10.10 -23.21 1.48
C THR A 86 -9.50 -22.82 2.83
N ASP A 87 -8.25 -22.38 2.86
CA ASP A 87 -7.52 -22.01 4.08
C ASP A 87 -6.99 -20.57 3.98
N LYS A 88 -7.46 -19.69 4.87
CA LYS A 88 -7.05 -18.28 4.94
C LYS A 88 -5.68 -18.07 5.62
N THR A 89 -5.15 -19.09 6.25
CA THR A 89 -3.89 -19.02 7.01
C THR A 89 -2.68 -19.52 6.23
N SER A 90 -2.91 -20.20 5.12
CA SER A 90 -1.85 -20.66 4.23
C SER A 90 -1.28 -19.52 3.39
N ALA A 91 0.01 -19.60 3.09
CA ALA A 91 0.65 -18.69 2.15
C ALA A 91 0.24 -19.02 0.71
N TYR A 92 -0.13 -18.00 -0.04
CA TYR A 92 -0.52 -18.14 -1.44
C TYR A 92 0.31 -17.22 -2.33
N THR A 93 0.58 -17.66 -3.55
CA THR A 93 1.09 -16.81 -4.62
C THR A 93 -0.04 -16.52 -5.58
N TYR A 94 -0.35 -15.23 -5.76
CA TYR A 94 -1.37 -14.77 -6.70
C TYR A 94 -0.72 -14.38 -8.02
N ILE A 95 -1.20 -14.93 -9.12
CA ILE A 95 -0.74 -14.63 -10.46
C ILE A 95 -1.92 -14.04 -11.22
N SER A 96 -1.76 -12.83 -11.75
CA SER A 96 -2.81 -12.13 -12.48
C SER A 96 -2.30 -11.59 -13.82
N ASN A 97 -3.22 -11.18 -14.68
CA ASN A 97 -2.90 -10.35 -15.82
C ASN A 97 -2.35 -9.00 -15.33
N HIS A 98 -1.35 -8.48 -16.00
CA HIS A 98 -0.78 -7.18 -15.71
C HIS A 98 -1.36 -6.13 -16.67
N ARG A 99 -2.42 -5.47 -16.24
CA ARG A 99 -3.06 -4.39 -16.99
C ARG A 99 -2.67 -3.01 -16.46
N ASP A 100 -2.53 -2.88 -15.15
CA ASP A 100 -2.19 -1.63 -14.47
C ASP A 100 -1.18 -1.90 -13.36
N ILE A 101 -0.19 -1.02 -13.21
CA ILE A 101 0.92 -1.18 -12.27
C ILE A 101 0.44 -1.14 -10.82
N ILE A 102 -0.57 -0.32 -10.52
CA ILE A 102 -1.05 -0.07 -9.15
C ILE A 102 -2.37 -0.78 -8.90
N LEU A 103 -3.29 -0.72 -9.84
CA LEU A 103 -4.69 -1.10 -9.59
C LEU A 103 -4.88 -2.61 -9.49
N ASP A 104 -4.13 -3.41 -10.24
CA ASP A 104 -4.30 -4.87 -10.23
C ASP A 104 -4.00 -5.43 -8.84
N SER A 105 -2.83 -5.13 -8.29
CA SER A 105 -2.42 -5.55 -6.95
C SER A 105 -3.15 -4.79 -5.85
N GLY A 106 -3.45 -3.52 -6.08
CA GLY A 106 -4.18 -2.68 -5.15
C GLY A 106 -5.59 -3.18 -4.89
N PHE A 107 -6.35 -3.49 -5.94
CA PHE A 107 -7.70 -4.04 -5.79
C PHE A 107 -7.69 -5.44 -5.16
N LEU A 108 -6.72 -6.29 -5.52
CA LEU A 108 -6.56 -7.57 -4.84
C LEU A 108 -6.35 -7.39 -3.34
N SER A 109 -5.44 -6.49 -2.94
CA SER A 109 -5.17 -6.20 -1.53
C SER A 109 -6.41 -5.70 -0.78
N VAL A 110 -7.19 -4.80 -1.40
CA VAL A 110 -8.44 -4.28 -0.85
C VAL A 110 -9.46 -5.40 -0.62
N GLU A 111 -9.67 -6.24 -1.62
CA GLU A 111 -10.62 -7.34 -1.52
C GLU A 111 -10.19 -8.40 -0.50
N LEU A 112 -8.89 -8.67 -0.37
CA LEU A 112 -8.37 -9.56 0.66
C LEU A 112 -8.61 -9.01 2.07
N ILE A 113 -8.35 -7.70 2.29
CA ILE A 113 -8.67 -7.04 3.56
C ILE A 113 -10.16 -7.17 3.89
N ASP A 114 -11.05 -6.94 2.93
CA ASP A 114 -12.50 -7.06 3.11
C ASP A 114 -12.94 -8.50 3.48
N LYS A 115 -12.16 -9.49 3.06
CA LYS A 115 -12.37 -10.90 3.44
C LYS A 115 -11.70 -11.29 4.77
N GLY A 116 -11.08 -10.34 5.46
CA GLY A 116 -10.38 -10.56 6.73
C GLY A 116 -9.02 -11.23 6.58
N MET A 117 -8.38 -11.05 5.43
CA MET A 117 -7.02 -11.50 5.13
C MET A 117 -6.05 -10.32 5.13
N ASP A 118 -4.76 -10.61 5.16
CA ASP A 118 -3.72 -9.58 4.99
C ASP A 118 -3.54 -9.22 3.51
N THR A 119 -2.85 -8.11 3.27
CA THR A 119 -2.46 -7.68 1.93
C THR A 119 -1.40 -8.62 1.34
N VAL A 120 -1.18 -8.50 0.03
CA VAL A 120 -0.12 -9.23 -0.66
C VAL A 120 1.17 -8.43 -0.68
N GLU A 121 2.29 -9.11 -0.69
CA GLU A 121 3.57 -8.54 -1.12
C GLU A 121 3.60 -8.51 -2.65
N ILE A 122 4.04 -7.39 -3.21
CA ILE A 122 3.93 -7.13 -4.65
C ILE A 122 5.32 -7.27 -5.29
N ALA A 123 5.46 -8.18 -6.25
CA ALA A 123 6.67 -8.26 -7.06
C ALA A 123 6.65 -7.17 -8.12
N ILE A 124 7.58 -6.22 -8.04
CA ILE A 124 7.71 -5.11 -8.99
C ILE A 124 9.17 -4.95 -9.44
N GLY A 125 9.37 -4.26 -10.56
CA GLY A 125 10.71 -3.91 -11.02
C GLY A 125 11.34 -2.82 -10.13
N ASP A 126 12.65 -2.89 -9.93
CA ASP A 126 13.42 -1.94 -9.12
C ASP A 126 13.34 -0.49 -9.63
N ASN A 127 13.09 -0.29 -10.91
CA ASN A 127 12.86 1.01 -11.51
C ASN A 127 11.61 1.75 -10.97
N LEU A 128 10.74 1.07 -10.25
CA LEU A 128 9.56 1.65 -9.59
C LEU A 128 9.83 2.00 -8.11
N LEU A 129 10.98 1.63 -7.57
CA LEU A 129 11.36 1.84 -6.17
C LEU A 129 12.11 3.16 -5.94
N ILE A 130 11.80 4.18 -6.74
CA ILE A 130 12.49 5.49 -6.69
C ILE A 130 12.04 6.35 -5.50
N TYR A 131 10.86 6.10 -4.97
CA TYR A 131 10.29 6.89 -3.88
C TYR A 131 10.14 6.03 -2.62
N PRO A 132 10.41 6.59 -1.43
CA PRO A 132 10.23 5.89 -0.16
C PRO A 132 8.84 5.28 0.02
N LEU A 133 7.80 5.94 -0.47
CA LEU A 133 6.43 5.46 -0.41
C LEU A 133 6.24 4.09 -1.08
N SER A 134 6.97 3.81 -2.17
CA SER A 134 6.91 2.52 -2.87
C SER A 134 7.34 1.36 -1.97
N LEU A 135 8.38 1.56 -1.14
CA LEU A 135 8.92 0.55 -0.23
C LEU A 135 8.07 0.33 1.03
N ILE A 136 7.08 1.18 1.27
CA ILE A 136 6.05 0.92 2.30
C ILE A 136 4.93 0.05 1.74
N HIS A 137 4.64 0.19 0.45
CA HIS A 137 3.48 -0.44 -0.18
C HIS A 137 3.74 -1.90 -0.59
N ILE A 138 4.98 -2.25 -0.94
CA ILE A 138 5.35 -3.61 -1.36
C ILE A 138 5.58 -4.59 -0.23
#